data_36eb2eec30e4468316e4feb7ce2e07b5
#
_entry.id   36eb2eec30e4468316e4feb7ce2e07b5
#
_cell.length_a   1.000
_cell.length_b   1.000
_cell.length_c   1.000
_cell.angle_alpha   90.00
_cell.angle_beta   90.00
_cell.angle_gamma   90.00
#
_symmetry.space_group_name_H-M   'P 1'
#
loop_
_entity.id
_entity.type
_entity.pdbx_description
1 polymer ?
#
loop_
_entity_poly.entity_id
_entity_poly.type
_entity_poly.pdbx_seq_one_letter_code
_entity_poly.pdbx_strand_id
1 'polypeptide(L)'
;MTARSDPPPLEAHALCFSYGRAPVIDAVSVTLGVGEMVGIIGPNGSGKSTLLRLLSGVLRPAAGAVRLHGRPLGDYTRRQLGRAIAVVPQDTVIEFPFSVTEVVLMGRSPHLGGFAFEGDRDVQVARSAMQRTGVIELADRSIHELSGGERQRVVLARALAQEAPILLLDEPAAFLDIRHEVEIYDLLRDLQREGTSIVSVLHDLNLAALYCDQLVLLKAGRVVRTGPPAEVITYATLTEVYETEVYVDTNDITGAVNVLPLSREYRRALQNRER
;
A
#
# COMPACT_ATOMS: atom_id res chain seq x y z
N MET A 1 14.63 -23.44 -25.50
CA MET A 1 14.99 -23.20 -24.08
C MET A 1 14.16 -22.02 -23.65
N THR A 2 13.03 -22.24 -22.99
CA THR A 2 12.22 -21.18 -22.38
C THR A 2 13.01 -20.64 -21.19
N ALA A 3 13.40 -19.37 -21.25
CA ALA A 3 13.96 -18.66 -20.12
C ALA A 3 12.97 -18.83 -18.95
N ARG A 4 13.40 -19.45 -17.85
CA ARG A 4 12.65 -19.41 -16.59
C ARG A 4 12.70 -17.96 -16.15
N SER A 5 11.58 -17.24 -16.29
CA SER A 5 11.41 -15.96 -15.65
C SER A 5 11.56 -16.18 -14.14
N ASP A 6 12.37 -15.34 -13.48
CA ASP A 6 12.47 -15.38 -12.03
C ASP A 6 11.06 -15.23 -11.40
N PRO A 7 10.79 -15.95 -10.31
CA PRO A 7 9.49 -15.86 -9.65
C PRO A 7 9.25 -14.42 -9.17
N PRO A 8 7.98 -13.96 -9.20
CA PRO A 8 7.64 -12.62 -8.75
C PRO A 8 8.06 -12.41 -7.28
N PRO A 9 8.42 -11.17 -6.87
CA PRO A 9 8.80 -10.86 -5.51
C PRO A 9 7.75 -11.29 -4.49
N LEU A 10 6.48 -11.05 -4.78
CA LEU A 10 5.36 -11.44 -3.91
C LEU A 10 4.17 -11.90 -4.76
N GLU A 11 3.60 -13.03 -4.41
CA GLU A 11 2.41 -13.57 -5.06
C GLU A 11 1.46 -14.20 -4.06
N ALA A 12 0.18 -14.04 -4.31
CA ALA A 12 -0.91 -14.66 -3.56
C ALA A 12 -1.76 -15.50 -4.49
N HIS A 13 -2.09 -16.72 -4.09
CA HIS A 13 -2.89 -17.66 -4.86
C HIS A 13 -4.12 -18.08 -4.09
N ALA A 14 -5.32 -17.80 -4.64
CA ALA A 14 -6.62 -18.25 -4.17
C ALA A 14 -6.79 -18.09 -2.64
N LEU A 15 -6.41 -16.93 -2.10
CA LEU A 15 -6.48 -16.66 -0.66
C LEU A 15 -7.92 -16.65 -0.18
N CYS A 16 -8.20 -17.40 0.89
CA CYS A 16 -9.45 -17.32 1.63
C CYS A 16 -9.16 -16.99 3.09
N PHE A 17 -9.96 -16.09 3.67
CA PHE A 17 -9.83 -15.71 5.07
C PHE A 17 -11.15 -15.21 5.66
N SER A 18 -11.37 -15.51 6.96
CA SER A 18 -12.47 -14.95 7.76
C SER A 18 -12.01 -14.69 9.19
N TYR A 19 -12.52 -13.63 9.81
CA TYR A 19 -12.36 -13.39 11.26
C TYR A 19 -13.37 -14.20 12.12
N GLY A 20 -14.39 -14.75 11.49
CA GLY A 20 -15.47 -15.48 12.11
C GLY A 20 -16.20 -16.35 11.10
N ARG A 21 -17.53 -16.28 11.05
CA ARG A 21 -18.32 -17.13 10.14
C ARG A 21 -18.38 -16.63 8.70
N ALA A 22 -18.37 -15.31 8.49
CA ALA A 22 -18.45 -14.73 7.15
C ALA A 22 -17.07 -14.59 6.51
N PRO A 23 -16.88 -14.98 5.24
CA PRO A 23 -15.63 -14.78 4.53
C PRO A 23 -15.38 -13.27 4.32
N VAL A 24 -14.13 -12.84 4.55
CA VAL A 24 -13.66 -11.47 4.31
C VAL A 24 -12.82 -11.42 3.03
N ILE A 25 -12.09 -12.49 2.75
CA ILE A 25 -11.34 -12.71 1.51
C ILE A 25 -11.76 -14.07 0.95
N ASP A 26 -12.11 -14.11 -0.34
CA ASP A 26 -12.64 -15.30 -0.99
C ASP A 26 -11.96 -15.50 -2.35
N ALA A 27 -11.09 -16.49 -2.42
CA ALA A 27 -10.32 -16.92 -3.59
C ALA A 27 -9.53 -15.79 -4.28
N VAL A 28 -8.97 -14.85 -3.52
CA VAL A 28 -8.22 -13.71 -4.05
C VAL A 28 -6.82 -14.13 -4.49
N SER A 29 -6.44 -13.77 -5.72
CA SER A 29 -5.07 -13.92 -6.25
C SER A 29 -4.53 -12.55 -6.66
N VAL A 30 -3.27 -12.27 -6.31
CA VAL A 30 -2.56 -11.02 -6.61
C VAL A 30 -1.09 -11.34 -6.87
N THR A 31 -0.50 -10.69 -7.85
CA THR A 31 0.93 -10.78 -8.15
C THR A 31 1.55 -9.40 -8.13
N LEU A 32 2.74 -9.27 -7.54
CA LEU A 32 3.56 -8.07 -7.53
C LEU A 32 4.83 -8.34 -8.33
N GLY A 33 5.06 -7.57 -9.37
CA GLY A 33 6.28 -7.60 -10.18
C GLY A 33 7.46 -6.88 -9.51
N VAL A 34 8.65 -7.09 -10.04
CA VAL A 34 9.86 -6.37 -9.60
C VAL A 34 9.77 -4.91 -9.99
N GLY A 35 9.94 -3.99 -9.02
CA GLY A 35 9.85 -2.56 -9.28
C GLY A 35 8.48 -2.12 -9.79
N GLU A 36 7.42 -2.80 -9.42
CA GLU A 36 6.04 -2.50 -9.79
C GLU A 36 5.30 -1.86 -8.62
N MET A 37 4.38 -0.94 -8.90
CA MET A 37 3.46 -0.38 -7.93
C MET A 37 2.04 -0.88 -8.20
N VAL A 38 1.53 -1.75 -7.33
CA VAL A 38 0.18 -2.31 -7.39
C VAL A 38 -0.73 -1.58 -6.41
N GLY A 39 -1.81 -0.99 -6.91
CA GLY A 39 -2.86 -0.36 -6.10
C GLY A 39 -3.99 -1.34 -5.78
N ILE A 40 -4.37 -1.46 -4.51
CA ILE A 40 -5.57 -2.18 -4.09
C ILE A 40 -6.67 -1.15 -3.84
N ILE A 41 -7.73 -1.17 -4.65
CA ILE A 41 -8.87 -0.27 -4.57
C ILE A 41 -10.18 -1.03 -4.33
N GLY A 42 -11.21 -0.31 -3.92
CA GLY A 42 -12.55 -0.88 -3.68
C GLY A 42 -13.28 -0.20 -2.52
N PRO A 43 -14.59 -0.45 -2.34
CA PRO A 43 -15.38 0.15 -1.29
C PRO A 43 -14.88 -0.21 0.12
N ASN A 44 -15.36 0.55 1.12
CA ASN A 44 -15.10 0.21 2.52
C ASN A 44 -15.68 -1.17 2.84
N GLY A 45 -14.92 -1.97 3.60
CA GLY A 45 -15.29 -3.34 3.93
C GLY A 45 -15.06 -4.36 2.80
N SER A 46 -14.47 -4.00 1.66
CA SER A 46 -14.18 -4.96 0.59
C SER A 46 -13.03 -5.93 0.88
N GLY A 47 -12.29 -5.74 1.99
CA GLY A 47 -11.22 -6.64 2.42
C GLY A 47 -9.80 -6.14 2.13
N LYS A 48 -9.60 -4.89 1.67
CA LYS A 48 -8.28 -4.32 1.27
C LYS A 48 -7.21 -4.47 2.35
N SER A 49 -7.45 -3.94 3.56
CA SER A 49 -6.50 -4.03 4.68
C SER A 49 -6.28 -5.48 5.13
N THR A 50 -7.32 -6.34 5.04
CA THR A 50 -7.19 -7.76 5.34
C THR A 50 -6.29 -8.46 4.33
N LEU A 51 -6.45 -8.16 3.04
CA LEU A 51 -5.56 -8.67 1.99
C LEU A 51 -4.11 -8.24 2.24
N LEU A 52 -3.88 -6.97 2.56
CA LEU A 52 -2.53 -6.47 2.88
C LEU A 52 -1.91 -7.21 4.08
N ARG A 53 -2.69 -7.48 5.14
CA ARG A 53 -2.25 -8.24 6.32
C ARG A 53 -1.94 -9.70 5.98
N LEU A 54 -2.63 -10.30 5.02
CA LEU A 54 -2.31 -11.63 4.50
C LEU A 54 -1.01 -11.61 3.69
N LEU A 55 -0.84 -10.62 2.80
CA LEU A 55 0.37 -10.44 1.99
C LEU A 55 1.62 -10.22 2.86
N SER A 56 1.49 -9.53 3.98
CA SER A 56 2.59 -9.29 4.94
C SER A 56 2.89 -10.48 5.87
N GLY A 57 2.03 -11.51 5.87
CA GLY A 57 2.14 -12.66 6.79
C GLY A 57 1.73 -12.36 8.24
N VAL A 58 1.12 -11.19 8.51
CA VAL A 58 0.50 -10.87 9.82
C VAL A 58 -0.71 -11.77 10.08
N LEU A 59 -1.51 -12.03 9.02
CA LEU A 59 -2.58 -13.01 9.05
C LEU A 59 -2.19 -14.25 8.24
N ARG A 60 -2.70 -15.40 8.67
CA ARG A 60 -2.57 -16.66 7.92
C ARG A 60 -3.85 -16.95 7.17
N PRO A 61 -3.80 -17.24 5.86
CA PRO A 61 -4.99 -17.60 5.11
C PRO A 61 -5.56 -18.94 5.59
N ALA A 62 -6.88 -19.09 5.52
CA ALA A 62 -7.57 -20.35 5.78
C ALA A 62 -7.39 -21.34 4.60
N ALA A 63 -7.28 -20.81 3.38
CA ALA A 63 -6.93 -21.56 2.17
C ALA A 63 -6.13 -20.66 1.23
N GLY A 64 -5.42 -21.29 0.28
CA GLY A 64 -4.49 -20.60 -0.59
C GLY A 64 -3.12 -20.38 0.06
N ALA A 65 -2.25 -19.65 -0.60
CA ALA A 65 -0.90 -19.38 -0.11
C ALA A 65 -0.37 -18.03 -0.60
N VAL A 66 0.46 -17.38 0.24
CA VAL A 66 1.32 -16.26 -0.16
C VAL A 66 2.74 -16.76 -0.30
N ARG A 67 3.39 -16.40 -1.39
CA ARG A 67 4.78 -16.76 -1.69
C ARG A 67 5.64 -15.52 -1.86
N LEU A 68 6.81 -15.55 -1.29
CA LEU A 68 7.86 -14.56 -1.45
C LEU A 68 8.98 -15.20 -2.28
N HIS A 69 9.28 -14.66 -3.47
CA HIS A 69 10.22 -15.25 -4.43
C HIS A 69 9.94 -16.75 -4.69
N GLY A 70 8.67 -17.11 -4.91
CA GLY A 70 8.22 -18.48 -5.16
C GLY A 70 8.17 -19.42 -3.96
N ARG A 71 8.66 -18.99 -2.77
CA ARG A 71 8.68 -19.79 -1.54
C ARG A 71 7.56 -19.34 -0.59
N PRO A 72 6.80 -20.26 0.06
CA PRO A 72 5.74 -19.92 0.99
C PRO A 72 6.22 -19.01 2.14
N LEU A 73 5.44 -17.99 2.54
CA LEU A 73 5.79 -17.09 3.66
C LEU A 73 6.04 -17.85 4.96
N GLY A 74 5.32 -18.95 5.18
CA GLY A 74 5.46 -19.77 6.39
C GLY A 74 6.85 -20.42 6.57
N ASP A 75 7.65 -20.48 5.51
CA ASP A 75 9.00 -21.05 5.53
C ASP A 75 10.07 -20.02 5.91
N TYR A 76 9.69 -18.76 6.07
CA TYR A 76 10.59 -17.69 6.49
C TYR A 76 10.47 -17.43 7.99
N THR A 77 11.59 -17.12 8.61
CA THR A 77 11.59 -16.58 9.98
C THR A 77 11.06 -15.14 9.96
N ARG A 78 10.55 -14.66 11.11
CA ARG A 78 10.08 -13.26 11.26
C ARG A 78 11.17 -12.25 10.85
N ARG A 79 12.43 -12.54 11.19
CA ARG A 79 13.57 -11.69 10.83
C ARG A 79 13.81 -11.65 9.33
N GLN A 80 13.70 -12.78 8.64
CA GLN A 80 13.82 -12.84 7.18
C GLN A 80 12.67 -12.09 6.51
N LEU A 81 11.43 -12.27 6.97
CA LEU A 81 10.30 -11.50 6.48
C LEU A 81 10.50 -10.00 6.71
N GLY A 82 10.94 -9.59 7.91
CA GLY A 82 11.23 -8.20 8.20
C GLY A 82 12.36 -7.59 7.35
N ARG A 83 13.26 -8.39 6.79
CA ARG A 83 14.26 -7.90 5.83
C ARG A 83 13.75 -7.85 4.39
N ALA A 84 12.67 -8.52 4.10
CA ALA A 84 12.11 -8.63 2.75
C ALA A 84 10.89 -7.75 2.54
N ILE A 85 10.09 -7.52 3.58
CA ILE A 85 8.81 -6.80 3.50
C ILE A 85 8.75 -5.77 4.62
N ALA A 86 8.62 -4.49 4.27
CA ALA A 86 8.27 -3.42 5.20
C ALA A 86 6.78 -3.12 5.10
N VAL A 87 6.15 -2.74 6.23
CA VAL A 87 4.72 -2.46 6.30
C VAL A 87 4.47 -1.10 6.93
N VAL A 88 3.66 -0.29 6.26
CA VAL A 88 3.09 0.95 6.79
C VAL A 88 1.60 0.69 7.04
N PRO A 89 1.16 0.48 8.29
CA PRO A 89 -0.25 0.28 8.60
C PRO A 89 -1.01 1.60 8.56
N GLN A 90 -2.33 1.54 8.40
CA GLN A 90 -3.22 2.71 8.40
C GLN A 90 -3.14 3.48 9.71
N ASP A 91 -3.21 2.77 10.83
CA ASP A 91 -3.10 3.33 12.17
C ASP A 91 -1.84 2.81 12.87
N THR A 92 -1.03 3.72 13.37
CA THR A 92 0.12 3.40 14.20
C THR A 92 -0.03 4.09 15.55
N VAL A 93 -0.36 3.30 16.57
CA VAL A 93 -0.37 3.78 17.95
C VAL A 93 1.00 3.53 18.55
N ILE A 94 1.68 4.61 18.95
CA ILE A 94 2.94 4.56 19.70
C ILE A 94 2.63 5.15 21.08
N GLU A 95 2.52 4.28 22.07
CA GLU A 95 2.06 4.66 23.41
C GLU A 95 3.09 5.47 24.20
N PHE A 96 4.38 5.20 23.97
CA PHE A 96 5.46 5.88 24.69
C PHE A 96 5.95 7.11 23.93
N PRO A 97 6.42 8.15 24.64
CA PRO A 97 6.86 9.41 24.03
C PRO A 97 8.29 9.30 23.45
N PHE A 98 8.50 8.31 22.56
CA PHE A 98 9.76 8.18 21.85
C PHE A 98 10.04 9.41 20.98
N SER A 99 11.32 9.73 20.80
CA SER A 99 11.76 10.69 19.78
C SER A 99 11.53 10.12 18.37
N VAL A 100 11.46 11.01 17.37
CA VAL A 100 11.36 10.61 15.97
C VAL A 100 12.52 9.69 15.60
N THR A 101 13.73 10.02 16.02
CA THR A 101 14.94 9.19 15.77
C THR A 101 14.75 7.78 16.32
N GLU A 102 14.29 7.62 17.57
CA GLU A 102 14.06 6.30 18.17
C GLU A 102 13.00 5.50 17.42
N VAL A 103 11.90 6.15 17.02
CA VAL A 103 10.86 5.49 16.21
C VAL A 103 11.39 5.01 14.88
N VAL A 104 12.20 5.82 14.19
CA VAL A 104 12.77 5.43 12.88
C VAL A 104 13.80 4.32 13.04
N LEU A 105 14.62 4.36 14.09
CA LEU A 105 15.60 3.30 14.42
C LEU A 105 14.93 1.96 14.70
N MET A 106 13.69 1.91 15.20
CA MET A 106 12.95 0.64 15.33
C MET A 106 12.82 -0.11 13.99
N GLY A 107 12.86 0.59 12.86
CA GLY A 107 12.91 -0.01 11.52
C GLY A 107 14.14 -0.88 11.29
N ARG A 108 15.23 -0.65 12.03
CA ARG A 108 16.48 -1.44 11.93
C ARG A 108 16.42 -2.79 12.65
N SER A 109 15.40 -3.02 13.47
CA SER A 109 15.23 -4.24 14.28
C SER A 109 15.50 -5.56 13.52
N PRO A 110 15.07 -5.77 12.26
CA PRO A 110 15.40 -7.01 11.53
C PRO A 110 16.89 -7.17 11.20
N HIS A 111 17.67 -6.11 11.24
CA HIS A 111 19.11 -6.13 10.93
C HIS A 111 19.97 -6.36 12.16
N LEU A 112 19.45 -6.05 13.36
CA LEU A 112 20.18 -6.21 14.62
C LEU A 112 20.34 -7.69 15.00
N GLY A 113 21.44 -8.05 15.62
CA GLY A 113 21.66 -9.36 16.27
C GLY A 113 20.92 -9.42 17.61
N GLY A 114 20.70 -10.61 18.18
CA GLY A 114 19.85 -10.85 19.35
C GLY A 114 19.95 -9.83 20.51
N PHE A 115 21.13 -9.42 20.93
CA PHE A 115 21.39 -8.40 21.95
C PHE A 115 22.25 -7.24 21.41
N ALA A 116 22.32 -7.08 20.08
CA ALA A 116 23.10 -6.01 19.48
C ALA A 116 22.32 -4.68 19.54
N PHE A 117 23.02 -3.60 19.89
CA PHE A 117 22.53 -2.23 19.78
C PHE A 117 22.77 -1.71 18.37
N GLU A 118 22.06 -0.64 18.02
CA GLU A 118 22.24 0.06 16.75
C GLU A 118 23.68 0.58 16.62
N GLY A 119 24.28 0.33 15.45
CA GLY A 119 25.60 0.84 15.10
C GLY A 119 25.51 2.10 14.23
N ASP A 120 26.68 2.69 13.90
CA ASP A 120 26.78 3.91 13.08
C ASP A 120 26.03 3.77 11.75
N ARG A 121 26.07 2.59 11.13
CA ARG A 121 25.32 2.33 9.89
C ARG A 121 23.81 2.46 10.09
N ASP A 122 23.26 1.94 11.18
CA ASP A 122 21.83 1.98 11.46
C ASP A 122 21.36 3.41 11.68
N VAL A 123 22.18 4.22 12.40
CA VAL A 123 21.93 5.65 12.59
C VAL A 123 21.97 6.40 11.25
N GLN A 124 22.92 6.11 10.36
CA GLN A 124 23.01 6.71 9.04
C GLN A 124 21.80 6.37 8.16
N VAL A 125 21.35 5.09 8.16
CA VAL A 125 20.17 4.65 7.44
C VAL A 125 18.90 5.33 7.96
N ALA A 126 18.73 5.41 9.28
CA ALA A 126 17.61 6.10 9.90
C ALA A 126 17.59 7.59 9.53
N ARG A 127 18.76 8.25 9.56
CA ARG A 127 18.91 9.65 9.17
C ARG A 127 18.56 9.88 7.70
N SER A 128 19.02 9.01 6.80
CA SER A 128 18.67 9.07 5.37
C SER A 128 17.15 8.87 5.16
N ALA A 129 16.53 7.93 5.86
CA ALA A 129 15.09 7.73 5.80
C ALA A 129 14.32 8.98 6.29
N MET A 130 14.74 9.61 7.38
CA MET A 130 14.15 10.86 7.88
C MET A 130 14.31 12.01 6.87
N GLN A 131 15.45 12.12 6.19
CA GLN A 131 15.67 13.12 5.15
C GLN A 131 14.72 12.91 3.97
N ARG A 132 14.59 11.68 3.49
CA ARG A 132 13.70 11.34 2.35
C ARG A 132 12.22 11.62 2.64
N THR A 133 11.80 11.46 3.88
CA THR A 133 10.41 11.72 4.30
C THR A 133 10.19 13.14 4.84
N GLY A 134 11.21 14.00 4.82
CA GLY A 134 11.12 15.39 5.26
C GLY A 134 10.86 15.57 6.76
N VAL A 135 11.32 14.62 7.62
CA VAL A 135 11.13 14.69 9.07
C VAL A 135 12.44 14.83 9.86
N ILE A 136 13.56 15.08 9.18
CA ILE A 136 14.88 15.18 9.83
C ILE A 136 14.94 16.32 10.86
N GLU A 137 14.29 17.45 10.60
CA GLU A 137 14.24 18.60 11.52
C GLU A 137 13.41 18.32 12.78
N LEU A 138 12.67 17.20 12.80
CA LEU A 138 11.86 16.75 13.92
C LEU A 138 12.53 15.65 14.73
N ALA A 139 13.80 15.29 14.40
CA ALA A 139 14.50 14.11 14.90
C ALA A 139 14.45 13.93 16.43
N ASP A 140 14.60 15.04 17.18
CA ASP A 140 14.64 15.04 18.64
C ASP A 140 13.26 15.28 19.29
N ARG A 141 12.21 15.56 18.48
CA ARG A 141 10.87 15.78 19.01
C ARG A 141 10.22 14.46 19.41
N SER A 142 9.35 14.53 20.42
CA SER A 142 8.50 13.40 20.77
C SER A 142 7.47 13.13 19.67
N ILE A 143 7.22 11.85 19.36
CA ILE A 143 6.17 11.44 18.41
C ILE A 143 4.78 11.95 18.80
N HIS A 144 4.54 12.21 20.09
CA HIS A 144 3.28 12.73 20.59
C HIS A 144 3.06 14.22 20.32
N GLU A 145 4.13 14.97 20.08
CA GLU A 145 4.08 16.40 19.76
C GLU A 145 3.81 16.69 18.27
N LEU A 146 3.80 15.63 17.45
CA LEU A 146 3.66 15.75 16.01
C LEU A 146 2.20 15.83 15.57
N SER A 147 1.95 16.58 14.51
CA SER A 147 0.69 16.51 13.75
C SER A 147 0.48 15.11 13.14
N GLY A 148 -0.76 14.81 12.75
CA GLY A 148 -1.06 13.52 12.10
C GLY A 148 -0.20 13.28 10.87
N GLY A 149 -0.01 14.30 10.02
CA GLY A 149 0.80 14.18 8.80
C GLY A 149 2.29 13.99 9.08
N GLU A 150 2.86 14.70 10.07
CA GLU A 150 4.25 14.51 10.49
C GLU A 150 4.46 13.08 11.03
N ARG A 151 3.52 12.60 11.85
CA ARG A 151 3.54 11.25 12.40
C ARG A 151 3.50 10.20 11.30
N GLN A 152 2.66 10.39 10.28
CA GLN A 152 2.57 9.48 9.14
C GLN A 152 3.90 9.41 8.36
N ARG A 153 4.56 10.56 8.14
CA ARG A 153 5.89 10.60 7.51
C ARG A 153 6.98 9.92 8.37
N VAL A 154 6.89 10.01 9.70
CA VAL A 154 7.79 9.27 10.61
C VAL A 154 7.56 7.76 10.51
N VAL A 155 6.32 7.30 10.43
CA VAL A 155 5.99 5.88 10.24
C VAL A 155 6.52 5.38 8.88
N LEU A 156 6.40 6.20 7.84
CA LEU A 156 7.00 5.90 6.53
C LEU A 156 8.53 5.86 6.62
N ALA A 157 9.18 6.83 7.31
CA ALA A 157 10.63 6.81 7.55
C ALA A 157 11.08 5.52 8.25
N ARG A 158 10.34 5.07 9.27
CA ARG A 158 10.60 3.80 9.95
C ARG A 158 10.56 2.62 8.98
N ALA A 159 9.58 2.58 8.07
CA ALA A 159 9.48 1.53 7.06
C ALA A 159 10.64 1.60 6.05
N LEU A 160 11.06 2.80 5.62
CA LEU A 160 12.21 2.98 4.74
C LEU A 160 13.53 2.60 5.42
N ALA A 161 13.68 2.90 6.71
CA ALA A 161 14.86 2.50 7.49
C ALA A 161 15.04 0.98 7.57
N GLN A 162 14.00 0.20 7.29
CA GLN A 162 14.06 -1.25 7.22
C GLN A 162 14.82 -1.76 5.97
N GLU A 163 15.02 -0.91 4.93
CA GLU A 163 15.70 -1.27 3.66
C GLU A 163 15.12 -2.55 3.01
N ALA A 164 13.83 -2.77 3.14
CA ALA A 164 13.17 -3.93 2.54
C ALA A 164 12.85 -3.68 1.06
N PRO A 165 13.09 -4.66 0.16
CA PRO A 165 12.79 -4.51 -1.27
C PRO A 165 11.29 -4.48 -1.61
N ILE A 166 10.43 -4.86 -0.66
CA ILE A 166 8.97 -4.83 -0.82
C ILE A 166 8.37 -3.92 0.25
N LEU A 167 7.52 -3.00 -0.17
CA LEU A 167 6.80 -2.06 0.71
C LEU A 167 5.29 -2.27 0.58
N LEU A 168 4.63 -2.56 1.67
CA LEU A 168 3.18 -2.72 1.77
C LEU A 168 2.60 -1.55 2.57
N LEU A 169 1.67 -0.77 1.98
CA LEU A 169 1.12 0.42 2.61
C LEU A 169 -0.41 0.33 2.68
N ASP A 170 -0.94 0.55 3.87
CA ASP A 170 -2.38 0.63 4.10
C ASP A 170 -2.77 2.11 4.27
N GLU A 171 -3.23 2.73 3.18
CA GLU A 171 -3.66 4.13 3.13
C GLU A 171 -2.60 5.13 3.64
N PRO A 172 -1.39 5.15 3.03
CA PRO A 172 -0.24 5.87 3.58
C PRO A 172 -0.42 7.40 3.64
N ALA A 173 -1.38 7.94 2.92
CA ALA A 173 -1.67 9.38 2.86
C ALA A 173 -3.05 9.75 3.45
N ALA A 174 -3.71 8.83 4.18
CA ALA A 174 -4.99 9.12 4.80
C ALA A 174 -4.91 10.32 5.75
N PHE A 175 -5.92 11.19 5.67
CA PHE A 175 -6.05 12.40 6.50
C PHE A 175 -4.98 13.49 6.27
N LEU A 176 -4.20 13.40 5.19
CA LEU A 176 -3.27 14.43 4.78
C LEU A 176 -3.96 15.47 3.89
N ASP A 177 -3.40 16.67 3.84
CA ASP A 177 -3.77 17.63 2.82
C ASP A 177 -3.16 17.23 1.45
N ILE A 178 -3.69 17.83 0.39
CA ILE A 178 -3.30 17.50 -1.00
C ILE A 178 -1.79 17.60 -1.20
N ARG A 179 -1.13 18.59 -0.62
CA ARG A 179 0.30 18.78 -0.78
C ARG A 179 1.09 17.60 -0.22
N HIS A 180 0.82 17.23 1.02
CA HIS A 180 1.53 16.14 1.69
C HIS A 180 1.17 14.78 1.10
N GLU A 181 -0.06 14.61 0.61
CA GLU A 181 -0.49 13.42 -0.11
C GLU A 181 0.33 13.21 -1.39
N VAL A 182 0.48 14.25 -2.22
CA VAL A 182 1.30 14.22 -3.44
C VAL A 182 2.76 13.94 -3.08
N GLU A 183 3.34 14.63 -2.08
CA GLU A 183 4.71 14.41 -1.63
C GLU A 183 4.99 12.95 -1.24
N ILE A 184 4.03 12.27 -0.59
CA ILE A 184 4.16 10.85 -0.24
C ILE A 184 4.14 9.97 -1.51
N TYR A 185 3.19 10.17 -2.42
CA TYR A 185 3.12 9.34 -3.63
C TYR A 185 4.27 9.60 -4.60
N ASP A 186 4.80 10.83 -4.69
CA ASP A 186 6.02 11.14 -5.42
C ASP A 186 7.22 10.38 -4.84
N LEU A 187 7.37 10.37 -3.51
CA LEU A 187 8.40 9.57 -2.84
C LEU A 187 8.24 8.07 -3.13
N LEU A 188 7.00 7.54 -3.09
CA LEU A 188 6.76 6.13 -3.41
C LEU A 188 7.11 5.82 -4.88
N ARG A 189 6.82 6.73 -5.79
CA ARG A 189 7.19 6.61 -7.21
C ARG A 189 8.71 6.63 -7.42
N ASP A 190 9.42 7.45 -6.67
CA ASP A 190 10.89 7.48 -6.73
C ASP A 190 11.50 6.18 -6.16
N LEU A 191 10.97 5.67 -5.05
CA LEU A 191 11.35 4.36 -4.50
C LEU A 191 11.13 3.22 -5.50
N GLN A 192 9.99 3.26 -6.18
CA GLN A 192 9.66 2.27 -7.20
C GLN A 192 10.64 2.32 -8.38
N ARG A 193 11.00 3.53 -8.85
CA ARG A 193 12.03 3.72 -9.89
C ARG A 193 13.42 3.24 -9.44
N GLU A 194 13.72 3.30 -8.15
CA GLU A 194 14.93 2.75 -7.55
C GLU A 194 14.88 1.21 -7.41
N GLY A 195 13.76 0.56 -7.77
CA GLY A 195 13.60 -0.88 -7.78
C GLY A 195 12.80 -1.46 -6.61
N THR A 196 12.24 -0.64 -5.71
CA THR A 196 11.34 -1.12 -4.66
C THR A 196 10.01 -1.56 -5.27
N SER A 197 9.54 -2.76 -4.93
CA SER A 197 8.21 -3.23 -5.32
C SER A 197 7.18 -2.82 -4.27
N ILE A 198 6.05 -2.24 -4.70
CA ILE A 198 5.11 -1.57 -3.79
C ILE A 198 3.69 -2.12 -3.96
N VAL A 199 3.02 -2.43 -2.84
CA VAL A 199 1.57 -2.62 -2.81
C VAL A 199 0.98 -1.53 -1.92
N SER A 200 0.07 -0.74 -2.45
CA SER A 200 -0.59 0.32 -1.69
C SER A 200 -2.11 0.14 -1.72
N VAL A 201 -2.75 0.23 -0.57
CA VAL A 201 -4.20 0.41 -0.49
C VAL A 201 -4.51 1.89 -0.67
N LEU A 202 -5.42 2.21 -1.58
CA LEU A 202 -5.82 3.58 -1.89
C LEU A 202 -7.35 3.72 -1.84
N HIS A 203 -7.80 4.90 -1.41
CA HIS A 203 -9.20 5.32 -1.52
C HIS A 203 -9.43 6.27 -2.70
N ASP A 204 -8.46 7.12 -3.01
CA ASP A 204 -8.54 8.04 -4.13
C ASP A 204 -8.22 7.31 -5.44
N LEU A 205 -9.24 7.23 -6.32
CA LEU A 205 -9.12 6.57 -7.62
C LEU A 205 -8.24 7.35 -8.59
N ASN A 206 -8.16 8.68 -8.45
CA ASN A 206 -7.34 9.53 -9.31
C ASN A 206 -5.86 9.36 -8.95
N LEU A 207 -5.53 9.28 -7.66
CA LEU A 207 -4.16 8.96 -7.24
C LEU A 207 -3.78 7.53 -7.64
N ALA A 208 -4.70 6.57 -7.50
CA ALA A 208 -4.46 5.21 -7.96
C ALA A 208 -4.17 5.17 -9.48
N ALA A 209 -4.93 5.94 -10.28
CA ALA A 209 -4.71 6.05 -11.71
C ALA A 209 -3.39 6.74 -12.09
N LEU A 210 -2.94 7.70 -11.27
CA LEU A 210 -1.75 8.50 -11.54
C LEU A 210 -0.45 7.77 -11.17
N TYR A 211 -0.46 7.01 -10.07
CA TYR A 211 0.76 6.46 -9.48
C TYR A 211 0.93 4.95 -9.64
N CYS A 212 -0.15 4.17 -9.77
CA CYS A 212 -0.03 2.72 -9.85
C CYS A 212 0.16 2.22 -11.28
N ASP A 213 0.99 1.18 -11.44
CA ASP A 213 1.17 0.49 -12.72
C ASP A 213 0.04 -0.53 -12.97
N GLN A 214 -0.43 -1.17 -11.89
CA GLN A 214 -1.54 -2.12 -11.89
C GLN A 214 -2.50 -1.83 -10.75
N LEU A 215 -3.77 -2.13 -10.97
CA LEU A 215 -4.81 -2.05 -9.95
C LEU A 215 -5.46 -3.41 -9.72
N VAL A 216 -5.80 -3.67 -8.47
CA VAL A 216 -6.65 -4.79 -8.03
C VAL A 216 -7.92 -4.20 -7.42
N LEU A 217 -9.04 -4.34 -8.11
CA LEU A 217 -10.34 -3.85 -7.66
C LEU A 217 -11.06 -4.93 -6.88
N LEU A 218 -11.33 -4.68 -5.60
CA LEU A 218 -12.01 -5.58 -4.68
C LEU A 218 -13.46 -5.15 -4.42
N LYS A 219 -14.38 -6.13 -4.42
CA LYS A 219 -15.74 -5.99 -3.90
C LYS A 219 -16.10 -7.22 -3.07
N ALA A 220 -16.60 -7.03 -1.85
CA ALA A 220 -17.06 -8.11 -0.97
C ALA A 220 -16.08 -9.30 -0.86
N GLY A 221 -14.79 -9.01 -0.69
CA GLY A 221 -13.74 -10.02 -0.51
C GLY A 221 -13.27 -10.72 -1.78
N ARG A 222 -13.73 -10.32 -2.96
CA ARG A 222 -13.37 -10.91 -4.25
C ARG A 222 -12.73 -9.89 -5.17
N VAL A 223 -11.84 -10.35 -6.04
CA VAL A 223 -11.30 -9.54 -7.12
C VAL A 223 -12.36 -9.44 -8.22
N VAL A 224 -12.76 -8.21 -8.53
CA VAL A 224 -13.65 -7.90 -9.66
C VAL A 224 -12.85 -7.73 -10.94
N ARG A 225 -11.73 -6.99 -10.85
CA ARG A 225 -10.86 -6.74 -12.00
C ARG A 225 -9.41 -6.49 -11.55
N THR A 226 -8.48 -6.88 -12.40
CA THR A 226 -7.05 -6.57 -12.26
C THR A 226 -6.52 -6.13 -13.61
N GLY A 227 -5.63 -5.15 -13.63
CA GLY A 227 -5.00 -4.65 -14.86
C GLY A 227 -4.46 -3.23 -14.69
N PRO A 228 -3.97 -2.63 -15.77
CA PRO A 228 -3.60 -1.21 -15.81
C PRO A 228 -4.77 -0.30 -15.40
N PRO A 229 -4.52 0.88 -14.82
CA PRO A 229 -5.58 1.78 -14.35
C PRO A 229 -6.68 2.04 -15.38
N ALA A 230 -6.34 2.27 -16.64
CA ALA A 230 -7.31 2.54 -17.72
C ALA A 230 -8.25 1.36 -18.03
N GLU A 231 -7.84 0.12 -17.72
CA GLU A 231 -8.66 -1.07 -17.90
C GLU A 231 -9.56 -1.37 -16.70
N VAL A 232 -9.13 -0.97 -15.50
CA VAL A 232 -9.83 -1.22 -14.25
C VAL A 232 -10.79 -0.10 -13.90
N ILE A 233 -10.36 1.16 -14.06
CA ILE A 233 -11.15 2.36 -13.77
C ILE A 233 -11.96 2.72 -15.01
N THR A 234 -13.11 2.07 -15.16
CA THR A 234 -14.07 2.36 -16.24
C THR A 234 -15.43 2.69 -15.64
N TYR A 235 -16.27 3.40 -16.39
CA TYR A 235 -17.66 3.68 -15.96
C TYR A 235 -18.38 2.41 -15.52
N ALA A 236 -18.32 1.36 -16.32
CA ALA A 236 -19.02 0.10 -16.05
C ALA A 236 -18.54 -0.58 -14.75
N THR A 237 -17.21 -0.72 -14.57
CA THR A 237 -16.65 -1.34 -13.36
C THR A 237 -16.91 -0.53 -12.10
N LEU A 238 -16.80 0.80 -12.20
CA LEU A 238 -17.01 1.66 -11.01
C LEU A 238 -18.49 1.70 -10.63
N THR A 239 -19.40 1.78 -11.59
CA THR A 239 -20.86 1.75 -11.31
C THR A 239 -21.27 0.41 -10.68
N GLU A 240 -20.74 -0.71 -11.17
CA GLU A 240 -20.98 -2.03 -10.60
C GLU A 240 -20.46 -2.15 -9.16
N VAL A 241 -19.22 -1.68 -8.93
CA VAL A 241 -18.54 -1.90 -7.65
C VAL A 241 -18.98 -0.92 -6.58
N TYR A 242 -19.08 0.38 -6.92
CA TYR A 242 -19.41 1.45 -5.97
C TYR A 242 -20.92 1.77 -5.92
N GLU A 243 -21.73 1.13 -6.79
CA GLU A 243 -23.19 1.29 -6.83
C GLU A 243 -23.61 2.77 -6.97
N THR A 244 -22.82 3.53 -7.71
CA THR A 244 -23.04 4.94 -8.00
C THR A 244 -22.56 5.29 -9.39
N GLU A 245 -23.25 6.24 -10.03
CA GLU A 245 -22.82 6.77 -11.32
C GLU A 245 -21.67 7.75 -11.14
N VAL A 246 -20.66 7.62 -11.99
CA VAL A 246 -19.47 8.46 -12.03
C VAL A 246 -19.25 8.92 -13.48
N TYR A 247 -18.51 10.00 -13.64
CA TYR A 247 -17.96 10.37 -14.94
C TYR A 247 -16.50 9.91 -14.98
N VAL A 248 -16.12 9.21 -16.04
CA VAL A 248 -14.76 8.72 -16.24
C VAL A 248 -14.24 9.30 -17.55
N ASP A 249 -13.11 9.97 -17.50
CA ASP A 249 -12.45 10.59 -18.64
C ASP A 249 -10.94 10.47 -18.53
N THR A 250 -10.22 10.89 -19.53
CA THR A 250 -8.75 10.97 -19.51
C THR A 250 -8.32 12.42 -19.25
N ASN A 251 -7.44 12.62 -18.29
CA ASN A 251 -6.89 13.93 -17.98
C ASN A 251 -5.90 14.35 -19.08
N ASP A 252 -6.16 15.49 -19.76
CA ASP A 252 -5.36 15.97 -20.89
C ASP A 252 -3.91 16.32 -20.50
N ILE A 253 -3.64 16.63 -19.22
CA ILE A 253 -2.31 17.04 -18.74
C ILE A 253 -1.46 15.80 -18.41
N THR A 254 -2.06 14.83 -17.71
CA THR A 254 -1.34 13.68 -17.17
C THR A 254 -1.47 12.42 -18.04
N GLY A 255 -2.47 12.37 -18.90
CA GLY A 255 -2.86 11.16 -19.64
C GLY A 255 -3.48 10.07 -18.77
N ALA A 256 -3.61 10.30 -17.46
CA ALA A 256 -4.20 9.34 -16.54
C ALA A 256 -5.73 9.40 -16.58
N VAL A 257 -6.37 8.29 -16.23
CA VAL A 257 -7.83 8.23 -16.05
C VAL A 257 -8.23 9.13 -14.88
N ASN A 258 -9.30 9.90 -15.08
CA ASN A 258 -9.87 10.80 -14.06
C ASN A 258 -11.32 10.41 -13.77
N VAL A 259 -11.66 10.36 -12.49
CA VAL A 259 -12.99 9.99 -11.99
C VAL A 259 -13.62 11.16 -11.28
N LEU A 260 -14.78 11.58 -11.75
CA LEU A 260 -15.58 12.63 -11.12
C LEU A 260 -16.90 12.05 -10.59
N PRO A 261 -17.18 12.19 -9.28
CA PRO A 261 -18.48 11.78 -8.75
C PRO A 261 -19.60 12.68 -9.28
N LEU A 262 -20.71 12.08 -9.71
CA LEU A 262 -21.86 12.82 -10.17
C LEU A 262 -22.83 13.10 -9.03
N SER A 263 -23.24 14.37 -8.86
CA SER A 263 -24.27 14.74 -7.90
C SER A 263 -25.64 14.14 -8.31
N ARG A 264 -26.58 14.04 -7.34
CA ARG A 264 -27.94 13.54 -7.60
C ARG A 264 -28.63 14.33 -8.73
N GLU A 265 -28.36 15.62 -8.83
CA GLU A 265 -28.96 16.48 -9.85
C GLU A 265 -28.50 16.11 -11.25
N TYR A 266 -27.18 15.96 -11.45
CA TYR A 266 -26.60 15.54 -12.72
C TYR A 266 -27.04 14.13 -13.14
N ARG A 267 -27.11 13.21 -12.19
CA ARG A 267 -27.62 11.85 -12.46
C ARG A 267 -29.05 11.86 -12.98
N ARG A 268 -29.93 12.66 -12.39
CA ARG A 268 -31.32 12.85 -12.87
C ARG A 268 -31.38 13.48 -14.26
N ALA A 269 -30.51 14.46 -14.54
CA ALA A 269 -30.44 15.11 -15.85
C ALA A 269 -29.98 14.15 -16.95
N LEU A 270 -29.05 13.24 -16.68
CA LEU A 270 -28.62 12.21 -17.63
C LEU A 270 -29.74 11.22 -17.94
N GLN A 271 -30.43 10.69 -16.92
CA GLN A 271 -31.55 9.76 -17.09
C GLN A 271 -32.71 10.36 -17.90
N ASN A 272 -32.93 11.68 -17.82
CA ASN A 272 -33.96 12.37 -18.60
C ASN A 272 -33.53 12.65 -20.04
N ARG A 273 -32.23 12.57 -20.39
CA ARG A 273 -31.74 12.74 -21.78
C ARG A 273 -31.76 11.42 -22.58
N GLU A 274 -31.81 10.29 -21.89
CA GLU A 274 -31.87 8.95 -22.51
C GLU A 274 -33.32 8.47 -22.75
N ARG A 275 -34.33 9.25 -22.30
CA ARG A 275 -35.74 9.06 -22.59
C ARG A 275 -36.24 9.99 -23.67
#